data_4242e3e29975c0aac0d6b518d04e7e4b
#
_entry.id   4242e3e29975c0aac0d6b518d04e7e4b
#
_cell.length_a   1.000
_cell.length_b   1.000
_cell.length_c   1.000
_cell.angle_alpha   90.00
_cell.angle_beta   90.00
_cell.angle_gamma   90.00
#
_symmetry.space_group_name_H-M   'P 1'
#
loop_
_entity.id
_entity.type
_entity.pdbx_description
1 polymer ?
#
loop_
_entity_poly.entity_id
_entity_poly.type
_entity_poly.pdbx_seq_one_letter_code
_entity_poly.pdbx_strand_id
1 'polypeptide(L)'
;MASIPDNSEKMISSTLPRQESMLSVLWTKIDQATYVVGDLSLFVIRIFSWMFSRRLCRGTLIKSAYQIGVLSVPVVGLTGMFIGMVLAVQSFFQFSQIGMESRMGAVINLTLVRELGPVLAATMLAGRVGSSMAAELGTMRVTEQIDALKSMGVNPIHFLVVPRVLAALLLIPVLTLMADFMGILGGFAYSHYLCLLYTSPSPRDLSTSRMPSSA
;
A
#
# COMPACT_ATOMS: atom_id res chain seq x y z
N MET A 1 7.40 -78.80 -15.97
CA MET A 1 7.29 -77.67 -16.89
C MET A 1 6.62 -76.58 -16.13
N ALA A 2 7.42 -75.68 -15.52
CA ALA A 2 6.93 -74.61 -14.68
C ALA A 2 6.81 -73.35 -15.56
N SER A 3 5.62 -72.76 -15.66
CA SER A 3 5.37 -71.55 -16.39
C SER A 3 5.96 -70.35 -15.65
N ILE A 4 6.87 -69.63 -16.30
CA ILE A 4 7.46 -68.41 -15.84
C ILE A 4 6.34 -67.28 -15.93
N PRO A 5 6.01 -66.61 -14.86
CA PRO A 5 5.04 -65.51 -14.94
C PRO A 5 5.64 -64.36 -15.73
N ASP A 6 4.93 -63.93 -16.76
CA ASP A 6 5.27 -62.79 -17.61
C ASP A 6 5.24 -61.48 -16.79
N ASN A 7 6.41 -60.99 -16.45
CA ASN A 7 6.62 -59.77 -15.68
C ASN A 7 6.60 -58.50 -16.58
N SER A 8 6.38 -58.71 -17.89
CA SER A 8 6.40 -57.61 -18.88
C SER A 8 5.13 -56.75 -18.84
N GLU A 9 3.97 -57.34 -18.54
CA GLU A 9 2.72 -56.57 -18.44
C GLU A 9 2.64 -55.64 -17.23
N LYS A 10 3.30 -56.00 -16.13
CA LYS A 10 3.34 -55.14 -14.94
C LYS A 10 4.28 -53.95 -15.07
N MET A 11 5.30 -54.06 -15.92
CA MET A 11 6.21 -52.92 -16.18
C MET A 11 5.61 -51.90 -17.16
N ILE A 12 4.77 -52.33 -18.08
CA ILE A 12 4.13 -51.44 -19.08
C ILE A 12 3.01 -50.61 -18.43
N SER A 13 2.30 -51.17 -17.43
CA SER A 13 1.23 -50.45 -16.72
C SER A 13 1.73 -49.36 -15.76
N SER A 14 3.02 -49.36 -15.40
CA SER A 14 3.61 -48.36 -14.51
C SER A 14 4.19 -47.14 -15.22
N THR A 15 4.27 -47.16 -16.56
CA THR A 15 4.89 -46.08 -17.37
C THR A 15 3.92 -45.20 -18.17
N LEU A 16 2.62 -45.49 -18.11
CA LEU A 16 1.65 -44.59 -18.72
C LEU A 16 1.48 -43.35 -17.83
N PRO A 17 1.74 -42.14 -18.33
CA PRO A 17 1.43 -40.93 -17.58
C PRO A 17 -0.09 -40.94 -17.34
N ARG A 18 -0.45 -41.06 -16.05
CA ARG A 18 -1.83 -40.92 -15.59
C ARG A 18 -2.34 -39.60 -16.15
N GLN A 19 -3.23 -39.67 -17.13
CA GLN A 19 -3.87 -38.50 -17.70
C GLN A 19 -4.64 -37.84 -16.55
N GLU A 20 -3.96 -36.89 -15.90
CA GLU A 20 -4.54 -36.12 -14.82
C GLU A 20 -5.72 -35.37 -15.44
N SER A 21 -6.92 -35.77 -15.09
CA SER A 21 -8.10 -35.08 -15.59
C SER A 21 -8.00 -33.62 -15.18
N MET A 22 -8.35 -32.67 -16.06
CA MET A 22 -8.32 -31.24 -15.75
C MET A 22 -9.02 -30.92 -14.42
N LEU A 23 -9.99 -31.73 -14.04
CA LEU A 23 -10.70 -31.66 -12.75
C LEU A 23 -9.80 -31.98 -11.57
N SER A 24 -8.92 -32.97 -11.64
CA SER A 24 -8.02 -33.29 -10.51
C SER A 24 -6.96 -32.22 -10.31
N VAL A 25 -6.46 -31.61 -11.39
CA VAL A 25 -5.54 -30.47 -11.32
C VAL A 25 -6.22 -29.22 -10.74
N LEU A 26 -7.48 -28.99 -11.09
CA LEU A 26 -8.28 -27.91 -10.48
C LEU A 26 -8.54 -28.16 -9.00
N TRP A 27 -8.90 -29.37 -8.61
CA TRP A 27 -9.11 -29.74 -7.21
C TRP A 27 -7.85 -29.56 -6.37
N THR A 28 -6.70 -30.02 -6.86
CA THR A 28 -5.41 -29.83 -6.16
C THR A 28 -5.03 -28.35 -6.02
N LYS A 29 -5.31 -27.51 -7.03
CA LYS A 29 -5.06 -26.07 -6.94
C LYS A 29 -6.00 -25.38 -5.94
N ILE A 30 -7.28 -25.78 -5.92
CA ILE A 30 -8.26 -25.23 -4.96
C ILE A 30 -7.87 -25.63 -3.54
N ASP A 31 -7.51 -26.89 -3.34
CA ASP A 31 -7.08 -27.41 -2.05
C ASP A 31 -5.81 -26.72 -1.54
N GLN A 32 -4.85 -26.52 -2.43
CA GLN A 32 -3.63 -25.78 -2.13
C GLN A 32 -3.89 -24.30 -1.80
N ALA A 33 -4.78 -23.64 -2.55
CA ALA A 33 -5.18 -22.27 -2.28
C ALA A 33 -5.90 -22.15 -0.93
N THR A 34 -6.81 -23.08 -0.62
CA THR A 34 -7.51 -23.13 0.67
C THR A 34 -6.55 -23.35 1.83
N TYR A 35 -5.55 -24.21 1.64
CA TYR A 35 -4.51 -24.46 2.65
C TYR A 35 -3.68 -23.19 2.93
N VAL A 36 -3.27 -22.47 1.87
CA VAL A 36 -2.51 -21.23 1.99
C VAL A 36 -3.34 -20.14 2.69
N VAL A 37 -4.62 -19.99 2.34
CA VAL A 37 -5.51 -19.05 3.00
C VAL A 37 -5.76 -19.42 4.46
N GLY A 38 -5.91 -20.72 4.75
CA GLY A 38 -6.05 -21.23 6.12
C GLY A 38 -4.80 -20.94 6.97
N ASP A 39 -3.62 -21.20 6.45
CA ASP A 39 -2.34 -20.96 7.14
C ASP A 39 -2.11 -19.45 7.36
N LEU A 40 -2.43 -18.63 6.35
CA LEU A 40 -2.37 -17.17 6.47
C LEU A 40 -3.34 -16.65 7.55
N SER A 41 -4.56 -17.16 7.60
CA SER A 41 -5.55 -16.75 8.60
C SER A 41 -5.12 -17.13 10.01
N LEU A 42 -4.60 -18.32 10.20
CA LEU A 42 -4.05 -18.77 11.48
C LEU A 42 -2.83 -17.93 11.89
N PHE A 43 -1.99 -17.55 10.94
CA PHE A 43 -0.84 -16.67 11.18
C PHE A 43 -1.31 -15.29 11.67
N VAL A 44 -2.30 -14.69 11.02
CA VAL A 44 -2.89 -13.39 11.42
C VAL A 44 -3.51 -13.48 12.80
N ILE A 45 -4.32 -14.51 13.08
CA ILE A 45 -4.94 -14.72 14.41
C ILE A 45 -3.86 -14.87 15.48
N ARG A 46 -2.78 -15.59 15.18
CA ARG A 46 -1.65 -15.77 16.09
C ARG A 46 -0.94 -14.46 16.39
N ILE A 47 -0.72 -13.60 15.37
CA ILE A 47 -0.15 -12.25 15.57
C ILE A 47 -1.06 -11.43 16.48
N PHE A 48 -2.37 -11.41 16.23
CA PHE A 48 -3.36 -10.67 17.02
C PHE A 48 -3.40 -11.15 18.49
N SER A 49 -3.42 -12.46 18.69
CA SER A 49 -3.40 -13.07 20.02
C SER A 49 -2.15 -12.70 20.81
N TRP A 50 -0.98 -12.69 20.14
CA TRP A 50 0.28 -12.36 20.79
C TRP A 50 0.46 -10.85 21.03
N MET A 51 -0.14 -10.02 20.19
CA MET A 51 -0.16 -8.56 20.35
C MET A 51 -0.84 -8.15 21.67
N PHE A 52 -1.86 -8.89 22.11
CA PHE A 52 -2.63 -8.59 23.31
C PHE A 52 -2.11 -9.29 24.58
N SER A 53 -1.34 -10.36 24.44
CA SER A 53 -1.03 -11.29 25.56
C SER A 53 0.32 -11.05 26.24
N ARG A 54 1.28 -10.31 25.66
CA ARG A 54 2.64 -10.20 26.23
C ARG A 54 3.25 -8.81 26.17
N ARG A 55 4.15 -8.52 27.11
CA ARG A 55 4.92 -7.28 27.19
C ARG A 55 5.82 -7.15 25.96
N LEU A 56 5.54 -6.17 25.14
CA LEU A 56 6.36 -5.83 23.97
C LEU A 56 7.75 -5.33 24.43
N CYS A 57 8.79 -5.79 23.75
CA CYS A 57 10.13 -5.23 23.91
C CYS A 57 10.16 -3.82 23.31
N ARG A 58 10.09 -2.80 24.18
CA ARG A 58 10.06 -1.38 23.78
C ARG A 58 11.21 -0.99 22.84
N GLY A 59 12.40 -1.56 23.01
CA GLY A 59 13.56 -1.26 22.17
C GLY A 59 13.38 -1.65 20.70
N THR A 60 12.81 -2.82 20.42
CA THR A 60 12.55 -3.29 19.05
C THR A 60 11.40 -2.51 18.40
N LEU A 61 10.40 -2.13 19.19
CA LEU A 61 9.28 -1.31 18.73
C LEU A 61 9.76 0.08 18.28
N ILE A 62 10.59 0.74 19.06
CA ILE A 62 11.10 2.09 18.73
C ILE A 62 11.95 2.04 17.45
N LYS A 63 12.81 1.03 17.30
CA LYS A 63 13.61 0.85 16.08
C LYS A 63 12.73 0.64 14.85
N SER A 64 11.72 -0.21 14.94
CA SER A 64 10.77 -0.45 13.86
C SER A 64 9.93 0.80 13.55
N ALA A 65 9.49 1.53 14.58
CA ALA A 65 8.75 2.77 14.44
C ALA A 65 9.58 3.87 13.75
N TYR A 66 10.85 3.99 14.09
CA TYR A 66 11.76 4.93 13.43
C TYR A 66 11.92 4.59 11.94
N GLN A 67 12.13 3.33 11.63
CA GLN A 67 12.35 2.85 10.26
C GLN A 67 11.09 3.02 9.39
N ILE A 68 9.92 2.68 9.92
CA ILE A 68 8.64 2.81 9.21
C ILE A 68 8.18 4.27 9.18
N GLY A 69 8.26 4.99 10.30
CA GLY A 69 7.77 6.36 10.44
C GLY A 69 8.67 7.37 9.77
N VAL A 70 9.83 7.63 10.37
CA VAL A 70 10.69 8.76 9.98
C VAL A 70 11.20 8.66 8.55
N LEU A 71 11.60 7.48 8.11
CA LEU A 71 12.06 7.28 6.74
C LEU A 71 10.93 7.41 5.69
N SER A 72 9.68 7.22 6.08
CA SER A 72 8.55 7.33 5.14
C SER A 72 7.98 8.74 5.03
N VAL A 73 8.18 9.60 6.05
CA VAL A 73 7.69 11.00 6.06
C VAL A 73 8.03 11.77 4.79
N PRO A 74 9.30 11.84 4.31
CA PRO A 74 9.62 12.66 3.16
C PRO A 74 8.95 12.18 1.87
N VAL A 75 8.83 10.86 1.71
CA VAL A 75 8.19 10.28 0.52
C VAL A 75 6.68 10.49 0.56
N VAL A 76 6.05 10.21 1.70
CA VAL A 76 4.60 10.40 1.90
C VAL A 76 4.22 11.87 1.80
N GLY A 77 5.02 12.77 2.38
CA GLY A 77 4.79 14.21 2.30
C GLY A 77 4.90 14.74 0.87
N LEU A 78 5.95 14.37 0.15
CA LEU A 78 6.16 14.80 -1.22
C LEU A 78 5.04 14.31 -2.16
N THR A 79 4.69 13.04 -2.05
CA THR A 79 3.63 12.46 -2.88
C THR A 79 2.25 13.00 -2.50
N GLY A 80 1.95 13.21 -1.22
CA GLY A 80 0.73 13.87 -0.78
C GLY A 80 0.60 15.28 -1.38
N MET A 81 1.67 16.06 -1.35
CA MET A 81 1.73 17.38 -1.95
C MET A 81 1.46 17.37 -3.46
N PHE A 82 2.07 16.44 -4.21
CA PHE A 82 1.81 16.31 -5.65
C PHE A 82 0.36 15.90 -5.95
N ILE A 83 -0.19 14.99 -5.18
CA ILE A 83 -1.58 14.54 -5.35
C ILE A 83 -2.55 15.70 -5.10
N GLY A 84 -2.34 16.48 -4.04
CA GLY A 84 -3.14 17.67 -3.76
C GLY A 84 -3.07 18.72 -4.88
N MET A 85 -1.89 18.92 -5.46
CA MET A 85 -1.69 19.80 -6.61
C MET A 85 -2.45 19.30 -7.85
N VAL A 86 -2.34 18.02 -8.19
CA VAL A 86 -3.04 17.40 -9.34
C VAL A 86 -4.56 17.50 -9.17
N LEU A 87 -5.08 17.24 -7.96
CA LEU A 87 -6.51 17.37 -7.67
C LEU A 87 -6.98 18.81 -7.83
N ALA A 88 -6.19 19.80 -7.39
CA ALA A 88 -6.52 21.19 -7.56
C ALA A 88 -6.63 21.57 -9.04
N VAL A 89 -5.69 21.10 -9.88
CA VAL A 89 -5.73 21.29 -11.35
C VAL A 89 -6.98 20.69 -11.96
N GLN A 90 -7.24 19.42 -11.69
CA GLN A 90 -8.38 18.70 -12.28
C GLN A 90 -9.71 19.32 -11.87
N SER A 91 -9.85 19.66 -10.59
CA SER A 91 -11.06 20.27 -10.09
C SER A 91 -11.28 21.68 -10.66
N PHE A 92 -10.20 22.46 -10.85
CA PHE A 92 -10.32 23.78 -11.45
C PHE A 92 -10.96 23.72 -12.84
N PHE A 93 -10.51 22.83 -13.71
CA PHE A 93 -11.09 22.68 -15.05
C PHE A 93 -12.57 22.26 -15.02
N GLN A 94 -12.98 21.44 -14.08
CA GLN A 94 -14.37 20.99 -13.96
C GLN A 94 -15.27 22.08 -13.40
N PHE A 95 -14.86 22.78 -12.35
CA PHE A 95 -15.68 23.81 -11.70
C PHE A 95 -15.74 25.13 -12.48
N SER A 96 -14.72 25.45 -13.27
CA SER A 96 -14.73 26.63 -14.16
C SER A 96 -15.79 26.53 -15.26
N GLN A 97 -16.09 25.32 -15.75
CA GLN A 97 -17.15 25.11 -16.75
C GLN A 97 -18.56 25.33 -16.18
N ILE A 98 -18.74 25.19 -14.86
CA ILE A 98 -20.05 25.30 -14.19
C ILE A 98 -20.20 26.69 -13.50
N GLY A 99 -19.14 27.50 -13.46
CA GLY A 99 -19.16 28.81 -12.81
C GLY A 99 -19.20 28.77 -11.27
N MET A 100 -18.80 27.63 -10.65
CA MET A 100 -18.83 27.42 -9.20
C MET A 100 -17.43 27.45 -8.56
N GLU A 101 -16.58 28.37 -9.00
CA GLU A 101 -15.17 28.46 -8.55
C GLU A 101 -15.02 28.69 -7.04
N SER A 102 -15.95 29.42 -6.42
CA SER A 102 -15.90 29.74 -4.99
C SER A 102 -16.07 28.52 -4.06
N ARG A 103 -16.66 27.43 -4.52
CA ARG A 103 -16.87 26.21 -3.77
C ARG A 103 -15.79 25.14 -3.97
N MET A 104 -14.92 25.34 -4.94
CA MET A 104 -13.90 24.38 -5.38
C MET A 104 -12.98 23.93 -4.23
N GLY A 105 -12.46 24.85 -3.43
CA GLY A 105 -11.53 24.52 -2.35
C GLY A 105 -12.13 23.60 -1.27
N ALA A 106 -13.40 23.82 -0.93
CA ALA A 106 -14.08 22.97 0.05
C ALA A 106 -14.27 21.54 -0.47
N VAL A 107 -14.62 21.39 -1.74
CA VAL A 107 -14.82 20.07 -2.37
C VAL A 107 -13.52 19.32 -2.48
N ILE A 108 -12.43 19.97 -2.92
CA ILE A 108 -11.10 19.34 -3.02
C ILE A 108 -10.64 18.85 -1.66
N ASN A 109 -10.72 19.69 -0.62
CA ASN A 109 -10.30 19.31 0.72
C ASN A 109 -11.12 18.15 1.28
N LEU A 110 -12.45 18.18 1.06
CA LEU A 110 -13.33 17.10 1.52
C LEU A 110 -13.02 15.77 0.82
N THR A 111 -12.82 15.79 -0.50
CA THR A 111 -12.51 14.59 -1.29
C THR A 111 -11.14 14.04 -0.91
N LEU A 112 -10.15 14.92 -0.71
CA LEU A 112 -8.80 14.52 -0.34
C LEU A 112 -8.80 13.83 1.02
N VAL A 113 -9.36 14.45 2.04
CA VAL A 113 -9.32 13.92 3.41
C VAL A 113 -10.22 12.68 3.58
N ARG A 114 -11.37 12.65 2.90
CA ARG A 114 -12.36 11.58 3.11
C ARG A 114 -12.08 10.32 2.29
N GLU A 115 -11.60 10.46 1.07
CA GLU A 115 -11.51 9.35 0.13
C GLU A 115 -10.07 9.08 -0.33
N LEU A 116 -9.41 10.07 -0.88
CA LEU A 116 -8.13 9.88 -1.56
C LEU A 116 -6.94 9.78 -0.61
N GLY A 117 -6.88 10.61 0.43
CA GLY A 117 -5.79 10.61 1.38
C GLY A 117 -5.56 9.26 2.04
N PRO A 118 -6.57 8.67 2.70
CA PRO A 118 -6.41 7.38 3.35
C PRO A 118 -6.04 6.24 2.40
N VAL A 119 -6.65 6.19 1.21
CA VAL A 119 -6.40 5.13 0.23
C VAL A 119 -4.99 5.24 -0.35
N LEU A 120 -4.58 6.45 -0.75
CA LEU A 120 -3.27 6.67 -1.34
C LEU A 120 -2.15 6.49 -0.31
N ALA A 121 -2.32 7.01 0.90
CA ALA A 121 -1.37 6.79 1.97
C ALA A 121 -1.23 5.30 2.31
N ALA A 122 -2.35 4.57 2.42
CA ALA A 122 -2.33 3.14 2.71
C ALA A 122 -1.63 2.33 1.61
N THR A 123 -1.93 2.59 0.34
CA THR A 123 -1.30 1.86 -0.79
C THR A 123 0.19 2.15 -0.90
N MET A 124 0.60 3.40 -0.73
CA MET A 124 2.02 3.78 -0.74
C MET A 124 2.80 3.18 0.44
N LEU A 125 2.21 3.24 1.63
CA LEU A 125 2.83 2.66 2.83
C LEU A 125 2.89 1.15 2.73
N ALA A 126 1.85 0.48 2.23
CA ALA A 126 1.85 -0.95 2.00
C ALA A 126 2.97 -1.38 1.04
N GLY A 127 3.14 -0.68 -0.06
CA GLY A 127 4.21 -0.93 -1.03
C GLY A 127 5.60 -0.72 -0.42
N ARG A 128 5.84 0.42 0.20
CA ARG A 128 7.15 0.78 0.75
C ARG A 128 7.52 -0.03 1.99
N VAL A 129 6.62 -0.08 2.97
CA VAL A 129 6.87 -0.78 4.23
C VAL A 129 6.87 -2.29 4.01
N GLY A 130 5.95 -2.79 3.19
CA GLY A 130 5.89 -4.20 2.82
C GLY A 130 7.15 -4.69 2.12
N SER A 131 7.63 -3.96 1.11
CA SER A 131 8.87 -4.31 0.40
C SER A 131 10.10 -4.23 1.30
N SER A 132 10.22 -3.20 2.13
CA SER A 132 11.33 -3.06 3.09
C SER A 132 11.35 -4.20 4.11
N MET A 133 10.18 -4.56 4.68
CA MET A 133 10.07 -5.69 5.61
C MET A 133 10.38 -7.03 4.94
N ALA A 134 9.89 -7.23 3.71
CA ALA A 134 10.16 -8.46 2.97
C ALA A 134 11.65 -8.62 2.66
N ALA A 135 12.32 -7.54 2.25
CA ALA A 135 13.76 -7.55 2.00
C ALA A 135 14.57 -7.84 3.28
N GLU A 136 14.21 -7.22 4.39
CA GLU A 136 14.91 -7.44 5.67
C GLU A 136 14.70 -8.86 6.21
N LEU A 137 13.48 -9.40 6.14
CA LEU A 137 13.21 -10.77 6.52
C LEU A 137 13.86 -11.78 5.57
N GLY A 138 13.92 -11.44 4.27
CA GLY A 138 14.61 -12.24 3.27
C GLY A 138 16.11 -12.35 3.55
N THR A 139 16.78 -11.24 3.86
CA THR A 139 18.21 -11.26 4.24
C THR A 139 18.45 -12.02 5.53
N MET A 140 17.60 -11.88 6.54
CA MET A 140 17.69 -12.64 7.79
C MET A 140 17.48 -14.15 7.58
N ARG A 141 16.69 -14.52 6.57
CA ARG A 141 16.50 -15.93 6.20
C ARG A 141 17.74 -16.53 5.53
N VAL A 142 18.31 -15.80 4.58
CA VAL A 142 19.52 -16.25 3.85
C VAL A 142 20.75 -16.35 4.78
N THR A 143 20.84 -15.45 5.76
CA THR A 143 21.93 -15.46 6.76
C THR A 143 21.67 -16.37 7.96
N GLU A 144 20.64 -17.21 7.92
CA GLU A 144 20.25 -18.17 8.97
C GLU A 144 19.99 -17.56 10.35
N GLN A 145 19.82 -16.24 10.45
CA GLN A 145 19.55 -15.55 11.72
C GLN A 145 18.23 -15.99 12.35
N ILE A 146 17.24 -16.35 11.52
CA ILE A 146 15.95 -16.83 12.00
C ILE A 146 16.10 -18.21 12.68
N ASP A 147 16.96 -19.07 12.14
CA ASP A 147 17.18 -20.39 12.68
C ASP A 147 18.08 -20.34 13.93
N ALA A 148 19.01 -19.36 13.97
CA ALA A 148 19.76 -19.04 15.20
C ALA A 148 18.82 -18.57 16.34
N LEU A 149 17.81 -17.75 16.05
CA LEU A 149 16.81 -17.33 17.04
C LEU A 149 15.99 -18.53 17.56
N LYS A 150 15.61 -19.45 16.69
CA LYS A 150 14.91 -20.69 17.08
C LYS A 150 15.76 -21.58 17.98
N SER A 151 17.05 -21.73 17.67
CA SER A 151 17.97 -22.53 18.47
C SER A 151 18.18 -21.97 19.88
N MET A 152 18.06 -20.65 20.03
CA MET A 152 18.05 -19.96 21.34
C MET A 152 16.68 -20.04 22.06
N GLY A 153 15.70 -20.78 21.52
CA GLY A 153 14.37 -20.93 22.13
C GLY A 153 13.48 -19.71 22.00
N VAL A 154 13.87 -18.69 21.21
CA VAL A 154 13.08 -17.48 20.99
C VAL A 154 12.13 -17.68 19.80
N ASN A 155 10.84 -17.34 20.00
CA ASN A 155 9.88 -17.42 18.91
C ASN A 155 10.10 -16.26 17.92
N PRO A 156 10.52 -16.52 16.66
CA PRO A 156 10.88 -15.48 15.70
C PRO A 156 9.67 -14.61 15.30
N ILE A 157 8.46 -15.17 15.30
CA ILE A 157 7.25 -14.40 15.00
C ILE A 157 7.02 -13.32 16.03
N HIS A 158 7.14 -13.66 17.31
CA HIS A 158 6.93 -12.71 18.39
C HIS A 158 8.02 -11.62 18.44
N PHE A 159 9.25 -11.98 18.12
CA PHE A 159 10.38 -11.04 18.23
C PHE A 159 10.52 -10.13 17.00
N LEU A 160 10.27 -10.66 15.79
CA LEU A 160 10.45 -9.92 14.53
C LEU A 160 9.15 -9.31 13.97
N VAL A 161 8.07 -10.10 13.95
CA VAL A 161 6.85 -9.70 13.21
C VAL A 161 5.95 -8.81 14.05
N VAL A 162 5.68 -9.20 15.30
CA VAL A 162 4.73 -8.48 16.17
C VAL A 162 5.10 -7.00 16.38
N PRO A 163 6.33 -6.62 16.73
CA PRO A 163 6.67 -5.21 16.93
C PRO A 163 6.61 -4.38 15.65
N ARG A 164 6.87 -4.99 14.49
CA ARG A 164 6.77 -4.31 13.19
C ARG A 164 5.33 -4.04 12.80
N VAL A 165 4.46 -5.05 12.95
CA VAL A 165 3.02 -4.89 12.66
C VAL A 165 2.39 -3.86 13.59
N LEU A 166 2.75 -3.86 14.87
CA LEU A 166 2.25 -2.87 15.82
C LEU A 166 2.76 -1.46 15.51
N ALA A 167 4.04 -1.32 15.17
CA ALA A 167 4.59 -0.04 14.74
C ALA A 167 3.89 0.48 13.48
N ALA A 168 3.65 -0.37 12.50
CA ALA A 168 2.91 -0.01 11.30
C ALA A 168 1.48 0.44 11.63
N LEU A 169 0.76 -0.31 12.45
CA LEU A 169 -0.62 0.00 12.84
C LEU A 169 -0.74 1.36 13.53
N LEU A 170 0.23 1.72 14.37
CA LEU A 170 0.24 3.02 15.07
C LEU A 170 0.67 4.17 14.16
N LEU A 171 1.59 3.92 13.22
CA LEU A 171 2.18 4.96 12.39
C LEU A 171 1.38 5.26 11.12
N ILE A 172 0.65 4.28 10.58
CA ILE A 172 -0.17 4.48 9.37
C ILE A 172 -1.14 5.66 9.52
N PRO A 173 -1.95 5.78 10.59
CA PRO A 173 -2.86 6.92 10.72
C PRO A 173 -2.12 8.26 10.87
N VAL A 174 -0.98 8.28 11.53
CA VAL A 174 -0.16 9.50 11.67
C VAL A 174 0.40 9.93 10.32
N LEU A 175 0.92 9.00 9.53
CA LEU A 175 1.44 9.29 8.20
C LEU A 175 0.33 9.67 7.21
N THR A 176 -0.88 9.13 7.38
CA THR A 176 -2.05 9.55 6.58
C THR A 176 -2.41 11.01 6.86
N LEU A 177 -2.49 11.41 8.13
CA LEU A 177 -2.72 12.81 8.48
C LEU A 177 -1.63 13.74 7.93
N MET A 178 -0.38 13.29 7.95
CA MET A 178 0.74 14.02 7.34
C MET A 178 0.58 14.16 5.82
N ALA A 179 0.15 13.10 5.14
CA ALA A 179 -0.11 13.12 3.70
C ALA A 179 -1.25 14.09 3.34
N ASP A 180 -2.35 14.06 4.10
CA ASP A 180 -3.49 14.95 3.91
C ASP A 180 -3.10 16.42 4.13
N PHE A 181 -2.36 16.70 5.18
CA PHE A 181 -1.86 18.05 5.47
C PHE A 181 -0.97 18.58 4.34
N MET A 182 -0.02 17.76 3.86
CA MET A 182 0.83 18.13 2.72
C MET A 182 0.04 18.24 1.41
N GLY A 183 -0.99 17.43 1.22
CA GLY A 183 -1.91 17.52 0.08
C GLY A 183 -2.70 18.82 0.07
N ILE A 184 -3.23 19.23 1.21
CA ILE A 184 -3.92 20.53 1.36
C ILE A 184 -2.97 21.70 1.08
N LEU A 185 -1.74 21.65 1.60
CA LEU A 185 -0.72 22.66 1.32
C LEU A 185 -0.37 22.72 -0.17
N GLY A 186 -0.22 21.58 -0.83
CA GLY A 186 0.04 21.49 -2.26
C GLY A 186 -1.10 22.07 -3.10
N GLY A 187 -2.34 21.72 -2.77
CA GLY A 187 -3.54 22.29 -3.41
C GLY A 187 -3.68 23.79 -3.20
N PHE A 188 -3.41 24.27 -1.98
CA PHE A 188 -3.44 25.69 -1.66
C PHE A 188 -2.35 26.47 -2.39
N ALA A 189 -1.12 25.96 -2.40
CA ALA A 189 0.00 26.58 -3.11
C ALA A 189 -0.33 26.72 -4.61
N TYR A 190 -0.85 25.66 -5.22
CA TYR A 190 -1.26 25.70 -6.62
C TYR A 190 -2.38 26.71 -6.87
N SER A 191 -3.44 26.71 -6.08
CA SER A 191 -4.54 27.66 -6.20
C SER A 191 -4.07 29.10 -6.06
N HIS A 192 -3.18 29.38 -5.11
CA HIS A 192 -2.66 30.72 -4.88
C HIS A 192 -1.79 31.20 -6.06
N TYR A 193 -0.89 30.35 -6.57
CA TYR A 193 -0.03 30.73 -7.70
C TYR A 193 -0.81 30.87 -9.00
N LEU A 194 -1.78 30.00 -9.27
CA LEU A 194 -2.59 30.08 -10.49
C LEU A 194 -3.64 31.18 -10.43
N CYS A 195 -4.29 31.41 -9.29
CA CYS A 195 -5.24 32.49 -9.13
C CYS A 195 -4.56 33.86 -9.32
N LEU A 196 -3.32 34.02 -8.85
CA LEU A 196 -2.55 35.24 -9.08
C LEU A 196 -2.11 35.41 -10.54
N LEU A 197 -1.81 34.33 -11.26
CA LEU A 197 -1.44 34.37 -12.68
C LEU A 197 -2.66 34.59 -13.58
N TYR A 198 -3.84 34.11 -13.21
CA TYR A 198 -5.05 34.18 -14.03
C TYR A 198 -5.88 35.44 -13.77
N THR A 199 -5.74 36.07 -12.61
CA THR A 199 -6.33 37.37 -12.29
C THR A 199 -5.51 38.56 -12.81
N SER A 200 -4.34 38.31 -13.40
CA SER A 200 -3.63 39.34 -14.20
C SER A 200 -4.46 39.60 -15.45
N PRO A 201 -5.10 40.80 -15.60
CA PRO A 201 -5.96 41.06 -16.75
C PRO A 201 -5.11 40.97 -18.01
N SER A 202 -5.52 40.08 -18.92
CA SER A 202 -4.88 39.98 -20.22
C SER A 202 -4.88 41.36 -20.90
N PRO A 203 -3.78 41.79 -21.55
CA PRO A 203 -3.76 43.03 -22.33
C PRO A 203 -4.87 43.08 -23.37
N ARG A 204 -5.49 41.96 -23.73
CA ARG A 204 -6.63 41.90 -24.65
C ARG A 204 -7.95 42.32 -24.01
N ASP A 205 -8.16 42.09 -22.72
CA ASP A 205 -9.37 42.51 -22.01
C ASP A 205 -9.41 44.03 -21.80
N LEU A 206 -8.25 44.68 -21.69
CA LEU A 206 -8.10 46.14 -21.64
C LEU A 206 -8.38 46.80 -22.98
N SER A 207 -8.21 46.09 -24.11
CA SER A 207 -8.47 46.64 -25.43
C SER A 207 -9.95 46.61 -25.84
N THR A 208 -10.71 45.65 -25.34
CA THR A 208 -12.17 45.55 -25.60
C THR A 208 -12.99 46.47 -24.76
N SER A 209 -12.52 46.90 -23.59
CA SER A 209 -13.22 47.91 -22.76
C SER A 209 -13.06 49.36 -23.25
N ARG A 210 -12.23 49.61 -24.27
CA ARG A 210 -12.01 50.92 -24.87
C ARG A 210 -12.70 51.15 -26.22
N MET A 211 -13.64 50.30 -26.62
CA MET A 211 -14.46 50.63 -27.77
C MET A 211 -15.49 51.70 -27.34
N PRO A 212 -15.39 52.95 -27.84
CA PRO A 212 -16.42 53.93 -27.59
C PRO A 212 -17.68 53.44 -28.31
N SER A 213 -18.78 53.40 -27.57
CA SER A 213 -20.11 53.27 -28.15
C SER A 213 -20.34 54.48 -29.03
N SER A 214 -20.02 54.40 -30.31
CA SER A 214 -20.45 55.39 -31.29
C SER A 214 -21.88 55.12 -31.65
N ALA A 215 -22.70 56.04 -31.32
CA ALA A 215 -24.08 56.33 -31.62
C ALA A 215 -24.71 55.65 -32.84
#